data_f95ce1eb91faee45b9613917b0ec9fe2
#
_entry.id   f95ce1eb91faee45b9613917b0ec9fe2
#
_cell.length_a   1.000
_cell.length_b   1.000
_cell.length_c   1.000
_cell.angle_alpha   90.00
_cell.angle_beta   90.00
_cell.angle_gamma   90.00
#
_symmetry.space_group_name_H-M   'P 1'
#
loop_
_entity.id
_entity.type
_entity.pdbx_description
1 polymer ?
#
loop_
_entity_poly.entity_id
_entity_poly.type
_entity_poly.pdbx_seq_one_letter_code
_entity_poly.pdbx_strand_id
1 'polypeptide(L)'
;MHKDRGWLVIACLVRLAIPKGSLEKHVAEFLERAGYNLIGRERSYRPLINDPDICVKILRPQEIPVYVYEGLHDIGITGLDWVLEQGLEDKLPVLLELGVGRVKLVLATPKGSGYRDAEDLIQRFANENRILRISTEYLNTSARYISGRRSYREIYGSSSPLIITPWGRWGENKMVQVILSFGATEAKPPEEADAIIDVSETGTTLESNGLEAIDVVLESQAVLIANPSSLKDSAKAEKISDIVAIFRGVIDARTRYHIFINVRRSNLEELLKILPALKSPTISPLADPEWVAINTVISKEELIRIMPVLRRLAQGLVVYEPKLVIPLEDFGRG
;
A
#
# COMPACT_ATOMS: atom_id res chain seq x y z
N MET A 1 33.02 27.64 -25.57
CA MET A 1 31.95 28.23 -24.74
C MET A 1 30.89 27.19 -24.51
N HIS A 2 31.02 26.34 -23.47
CA HIS A 2 29.95 25.46 -22.98
C HIS A 2 29.03 26.30 -22.10
N LYS A 3 27.79 26.50 -22.56
CA LYS A 3 26.73 27.03 -21.71
C LYS A 3 26.35 25.95 -20.68
N ASP A 4 26.76 26.16 -19.43
CA ASP A 4 26.19 25.47 -18.26
C ASP A 4 24.69 25.69 -18.27
N ARG A 5 23.95 24.66 -18.64
CA ARG A 5 22.51 24.58 -18.34
C ARG A 5 22.42 24.27 -16.85
N GLY A 6 22.44 25.33 -16.03
CA GLY A 6 22.17 25.24 -14.61
C GLY A 6 20.77 24.63 -14.43
N TRP A 7 20.72 23.36 -14.06
CA TRP A 7 19.54 22.79 -13.47
C TRP A 7 19.35 23.53 -12.14
N LEU A 8 18.29 24.34 -12.04
CA LEU A 8 17.87 24.87 -10.74
C LEU A 8 17.56 23.64 -9.86
N VAL A 9 18.51 23.27 -9.01
CA VAL A 9 18.26 22.36 -7.92
C VAL A 9 17.43 23.17 -6.93
N ILE A 10 16.11 23.00 -6.99
CA ILE A 10 15.22 23.53 -5.94
C ILE A 10 15.69 22.85 -4.67
N ALA A 11 16.29 23.61 -3.76
CA ALA A 11 16.71 23.11 -2.48
C ALA A 11 15.45 22.82 -1.66
N CYS A 12 15.05 21.57 -1.59
CA CYS A 12 13.98 21.11 -0.71
C CYS A 12 14.58 20.33 0.45
N LEU A 13 13.88 20.30 1.56
CA LEU A 13 14.29 19.58 2.76
C LEU A 13 14.12 18.07 2.59
N VAL A 14 12.99 17.63 2.03
CA VAL A 14 12.62 16.24 1.85
C VAL A 14 12.33 15.91 0.38
N ARG A 15 12.98 14.87 -0.14
CA ARG A 15 12.77 14.34 -1.50
C ARG A 15 11.83 13.15 -1.41
N LEU A 16 10.63 13.30 -1.98
CA LEU A 16 9.58 12.29 -2.01
C LEU A 16 9.54 11.62 -3.40
N ALA A 17 9.71 10.31 -3.45
CA ALA A 17 9.43 9.50 -4.63
C ALA A 17 7.98 8.98 -4.59
N ILE A 18 7.25 9.13 -5.71
CA ILE A 18 5.89 8.60 -5.85
C ILE A 18 5.78 7.69 -7.07
N PRO A 19 4.91 6.67 -7.06
CA PRO A 19 4.85 5.69 -8.11
C PRO A 19 4.13 6.21 -9.36
N LYS A 20 4.57 5.71 -10.54
CA LYS A 20 3.85 5.78 -11.81
C LYS A 20 3.17 4.44 -12.10
N GLY A 21 2.18 4.44 -12.99
CA GLY A 21 1.49 3.23 -13.43
C GLY A 21 0.25 2.91 -12.59
N SER A 22 0.00 1.64 -12.28
CA SER A 22 -1.22 1.20 -11.58
C SER A 22 -1.45 1.90 -10.23
N LEU A 23 -0.41 2.11 -9.45
CA LEU A 23 -0.49 2.82 -8.17
C LEU A 23 -0.64 4.34 -8.28
N GLU A 24 -0.36 4.96 -9.44
CA GLU A 24 -0.32 6.42 -9.62
C GLU A 24 -1.62 7.09 -9.22
N LYS A 25 -2.75 6.56 -9.71
CA LYS A 25 -4.07 7.12 -9.44
C LYS A 25 -4.41 7.06 -7.94
N HIS A 26 -4.22 5.89 -7.33
CA HIS A 26 -4.53 5.68 -5.91
C HIS A 26 -3.68 6.57 -4.99
N VAL A 27 -2.40 6.72 -5.31
CA VAL A 27 -1.48 7.57 -4.54
C VAL A 27 -1.80 9.05 -4.73
N ALA A 28 -2.15 9.47 -5.96
CA ALA A 28 -2.54 10.86 -6.21
C ALA A 28 -3.82 11.25 -5.46
N GLU A 29 -4.85 10.41 -5.47
CA GLU A 29 -6.09 10.60 -4.70
C GLU A 29 -5.81 10.62 -3.19
N PHE A 30 -4.90 9.78 -2.72
CA PHE A 30 -4.48 9.77 -1.32
C PHE A 30 -3.78 11.08 -0.92
N LEU A 31 -2.84 11.56 -1.73
CA LEU A 31 -2.14 12.82 -1.51
C LEU A 31 -3.11 14.02 -1.53
N GLU A 32 -4.05 14.05 -2.46
CA GLU A 32 -5.08 15.09 -2.51
C GLU A 32 -5.95 15.12 -1.25
N ARG A 33 -6.34 13.96 -0.74
CA ARG A 33 -7.04 13.83 0.55
C ARG A 33 -6.20 14.35 1.71
N ALA A 34 -4.90 14.13 1.67
CA ALA A 34 -3.93 14.65 2.63
C ALA A 34 -3.68 16.17 2.50
N GLY A 35 -4.29 16.83 1.51
CA GLY A 35 -4.09 18.25 1.24
C GLY A 35 -2.87 18.57 0.40
N TYR A 36 -2.17 17.55 -0.11
CA TYR A 36 -1.03 17.71 -1.02
C TYR A 36 -1.49 17.68 -2.47
N ASN A 37 -1.38 18.83 -3.14
CA ASN A 37 -1.78 18.99 -4.54
C ASN A 37 -0.58 18.91 -5.46
N LEU A 38 -0.60 17.98 -6.41
CA LEU A 38 0.46 17.81 -7.43
C LEU A 38 0.11 18.61 -8.68
N ILE A 39 0.91 19.62 -9.01
CA ILE A 39 0.72 20.49 -10.17
C ILE A 39 1.64 20.04 -11.29
N GLY A 40 1.07 19.80 -12.47
CA GLY A 40 1.84 19.45 -13.67
C GLY A 40 2.28 17.97 -13.77
N ARG A 41 1.71 17.06 -12.95
CA ARG A 41 2.06 15.64 -12.95
C ARG A 41 1.87 14.94 -14.31
N GLU A 42 0.94 15.41 -15.13
CA GLU A 42 0.64 14.82 -16.44
C GLU A 42 1.73 15.11 -17.48
N ARG A 43 2.52 16.16 -17.27
CA ARG A 43 3.52 16.67 -18.21
C ARG A 43 4.95 16.56 -17.71
N SER A 44 5.15 16.26 -16.42
CA SER A 44 6.46 16.25 -15.79
C SER A 44 6.62 15.10 -14.79
N TYR A 45 7.76 14.46 -14.82
CA TYR A 45 8.21 13.54 -13.78
C TYR A 45 8.66 14.26 -12.49
N ARG A 46 8.64 15.58 -12.48
CA ARG A 46 8.93 16.44 -11.33
C ARG A 46 7.81 17.45 -11.15
N PRO A 47 6.60 16.99 -10.72
CA PRO A 47 5.49 17.89 -10.46
C PRO A 47 5.83 18.81 -9.29
N LEU A 48 5.24 19.99 -9.28
CA LEU A 48 5.26 20.86 -8.11
C LEU A 48 4.25 20.33 -7.08
N ILE A 49 4.55 20.56 -5.81
CA ILE A 49 3.66 20.29 -4.69
C ILE A 49 3.45 21.58 -3.90
N ASN A 50 2.32 21.73 -3.24
CA ASN A 50 1.98 22.91 -2.45
C ASN A 50 2.69 22.99 -1.08
N ASP A 51 3.81 22.31 -0.94
CA ASP A 51 4.69 22.36 0.23
C ASP A 51 6.13 22.67 -0.26
N PRO A 52 6.72 23.82 0.07
CA PRO A 52 8.01 24.24 -0.45
C PRO A 52 9.18 23.38 0.05
N ASP A 53 8.99 22.67 1.17
CA ASP A 53 10.02 21.81 1.75
C ASP A 53 10.09 20.43 1.09
N ILE A 54 9.14 20.11 0.21
CA ILE A 54 9.06 18.80 -0.44
C ILE A 54 9.34 18.92 -1.93
N CYS A 55 10.29 18.12 -2.43
CA CYS A 55 10.48 17.89 -3.85
C CYS A 55 9.93 16.51 -4.24
N VAL A 56 9.05 16.48 -5.22
CA VAL A 56 8.44 15.26 -5.70
C VAL A 56 9.09 14.77 -6.99
N LYS A 57 9.30 13.47 -7.09
CA LYS A 57 9.68 12.79 -8.33
C LYS A 57 8.80 11.56 -8.57
N ILE A 58 8.29 11.45 -9.80
CA ILE A 58 7.51 10.29 -10.26
C ILE A 58 8.49 9.25 -10.82
N LEU A 59 8.44 8.02 -10.32
CA LEU A 59 9.31 6.91 -10.68
C LEU A 59 8.49 5.64 -10.89
N ARG A 60 9.09 4.61 -11.47
CA ARG A 60 8.48 3.28 -11.46
C ARG A 60 8.45 2.72 -10.04
N PRO A 61 7.36 2.05 -9.60
CA PRO A 61 7.28 1.50 -8.23
C PRO A 61 8.44 0.56 -7.92
N GLN A 62 8.92 -0.20 -8.92
CA GLN A 62 10.06 -1.11 -8.81
C GLN A 62 11.37 -0.41 -8.44
N GLU A 63 11.56 0.85 -8.83
CA GLU A 63 12.82 1.59 -8.62
C GLU A 63 12.85 2.29 -7.26
N ILE A 64 11.66 2.63 -6.71
CA ILE A 64 11.55 3.46 -5.52
C ILE A 64 12.28 2.89 -4.30
N PRO A 65 12.15 1.59 -3.94
CA PRO A 65 12.82 1.07 -2.75
C PRO A 65 14.34 1.21 -2.83
N VAL A 66 14.94 0.88 -3.96
CA VAL A 66 16.40 1.02 -4.17
C VAL A 66 16.82 2.49 -4.06
N TYR A 67 16.10 3.42 -4.69
CA TYR A 67 16.48 4.84 -4.66
C TYR A 67 16.28 5.48 -3.27
N VAL A 68 15.33 5.00 -2.49
CA VAL A 68 15.20 5.39 -1.07
C VAL A 68 16.32 4.77 -0.24
N TYR A 69 16.63 3.49 -0.43
CA TYR A 69 17.71 2.82 0.29
C TYR A 69 19.07 3.49 0.05
N GLU A 70 19.40 3.80 -1.20
CA GLU A 70 20.63 4.48 -1.59
C GLU A 70 20.67 5.99 -1.22
N GLY A 71 19.62 6.52 -0.58
CA GLY A 71 19.54 7.92 -0.14
C GLY A 71 19.39 8.94 -1.28
N LEU A 72 19.00 8.51 -2.48
CA LEU A 72 18.64 9.41 -3.58
C LEU A 72 17.30 10.10 -3.33
N HIS A 73 16.45 9.47 -2.55
CA HIS A 73 15.20 10.00 -2.00
C HIS A 73 15.16 9.77 -0.49
N ASP A 74 14.53 10.68 0.24
CA ASP A 74 14.43 10.63 1.69
C ASP A 74 13.27 9.72 2.13
N ILE A 75 12.16 9.80 1.39
CA ILE A 75 10.97 8.94 1.55
C ILE A 75 10.43 8.53 0.17
N GLY A 76 9.66 7.45 0.15
CA GLY A 76 9.03 6.97 -1.07
C GLY A 76 7.70 6.28 -0.81
N ILE A 77 6.78 6.39 -1.76
CA ILE A 77 5.54 5.60 -1.78
C ILE A 77 5.69 4.54 -2.86
N THR A 78 5.54 3.27 -2.50
CA THR A 78 5.64 2.13 -3.40
C THR A 78 4.74 0.98 -2.95
N GLY A 79 4.67 -0.12 -3.70
CA GLY A 79 4.06 -1.36 -3.24
C GLY A 79 4.95 -2.09 -2.24
N LEU A 80 4.36 -2.69 -1.20
CA LEU A 80 5.09 -3.55 -0.26
C LEU A 80 5.76 -4.74 -0.98
N ASP A 81 5.12 -5.26 -2.02
CA ASP A 81 5.64 -6.31 -2.90
C ASP A 81 7.03 -5.97 -3.47
N TRP A 82 7.27 -4.71 -3.87
CA TRP A 82 8.56 -4.28 -4.40
C TRP A 82 9.64 -4.13 -3.32
N VAL A 83 9.27 -3.80 -2.09
CA VAL A 83 10.20 -3.81 -0.96
C VAL A 83 10.66 -5.25 -0.67
N LEU A 84 9.70 -6.19 -0.66
CA LEU A 84 9.96 -7.62 -0.47
C LEU A 84 10.73 -8.24 -1.63
N GLU A 85 10.41 -7.88 -2.88
CA GLU A 85 11.11 -8.36 -4.07
C GLU A 85 12.61 -8.03 -4.02
N GLN A 86 12.94 -6.85 -3.49
CA GLN A 86 14.33 -6.39 -3.40
C GLN A 86 15.06 -6.85 -2.13
N GLY A 87 14.38 -7.57 -1.22
CA GLY A 87 14.97 -8.00 0.05
C GLY A 87 15.39 -6.84 0.94
N LEU A 88 14.58 -5.76 0.95
CA LEU A 88 14.85 -4.54 1.69
C LEU A 88 13.94 -4.39 2.92
N GLU A 89 13.11 -5.36 3.25
CA GLU A 89 12.15 -5.35 4.35
C GLU A 89 12.78 -5.07 5.73
N ASP A 90 13.99 -5.57 5.96
CA ASP A 90 14.74 -5.35 7.21
C ASP A 90 15.62 -4.08 7.18
N LYS A 91 15.74 -3.43 6.02
CA LYS A 91 16.65 -2.30 5.79
C LYS A 91 15.93 -0.97 5.59
N LEU A 92 14.72 -1.01 5.06
CA LEU A 92 13.89 0.16 4.82
C LEU A 92 12.72 0.19 5.81
N PRO A 93 12.69 1.14 6.74
CA PRO A 93 11.53 1.34 7.60
C PRO A 93 10.26 1.60 6.77
N VAL A 94 9.24 0.78 6.98
CA VAL A 94 7.88 1.06 6.52
C VAL A 94 7.22 1.93 7.59
N LEU A 95 7.02 3.20 7.29
CA LEU A 95 6.46 4.17 8.23
C LEU A 95 4.94 4.04 8.32
N LEU A 96 4.28 3.75 7.19
CA LEU A 96 2.82 3.59 7.10
C LEU A 96 2.43 2.64 5.97
N GLU A 97 1.41 1.85 6.23
CA GLU A 97 0.58 1.20 5.21
C GLU A 97 -0.56 2.15 4.83
N LEU A 98 -0.66 2.53 3.55
CA LEU A 98 -1.57 3.59 3.12
C LEU A 98 -3.01 3.11 2.90
N GLY A 99 -3.24 1.79 2.90
CA GLY A 99 -4.57 1.20 2.69
C GLY A 99 -5.16 1.46 1.30
N VAL A 100 -4.32 1.73 0.29
CA VAL A 100 -4.71 1.93 -1.11
C VAL A 100 -3.85 1.06 -2.02
N GLY A 101 -4.34 0.82 -3.25
CA GLY A 101 -3.62 0.00 -4.22
C GLY A 101 -3.40 -1.43 -3.70
N ARG A 102 -4.41 -2.02 -3.08
CA ARG A 102 -4.35 -3.40 -2.58
C ARG A 102 -4.37 -4.37 -3.74
N VAL A 103 -3.41 -5.28 -3.75
CA VAL A 103 -3.25 -6.30 -4.77
C VAL A 103 -2.84 -7.63 -4.14
N LYS A 104 -3.06 -8.71 -4.87
CA LYS A 104 -2.52 -10.04 -4.55
C LYS A 104 -1.49 -10.42 -5.60
N LEU A 105 -0.34 -10.87 -5.18
CA LEU A 105 0.58 -11.60 -6.04
C LEU A 105 0.12 -13.07 -6.04
N VAL A 106 -0.24 -13.59 -7.18
CA VAL A 106 -0.84 -14.91 -7.31
C VAL A 106 -0.04 -15.82 -8.22
N LEU A 107 -0.03 -17.12 -7.90
CA LEU A 107 0.40 -18.16 -8.83
C LEU A 107 -0.80 -18.54 -9.68
N ALA A 108 -0.68 -18.40 -11.01
CA ALA A 108 -1.74 -18.72 -11.94
C ALA A 108 -1.26 -19.68 -13.03
N THR A 109 -2.17 -20.52 -13.51
CA THR A 109 -1.94 -21.53 -14.58
C THR A 109 -3.04 -21.44 -15.63
N PRO A 110 -2.87 -22.05 -16.82
CA PRO A 110 -3.94 -22.14 -17.81
C PRO A 110 -5.21 -22.74 -17.21
N LYS A 111 -6.35 -22.12 -17.47
CA LYS A 111 -7.66 -22.56 -16.99
C LYS A 111 -7.97 -23.97 -17.44
N GLY A 112 -8.43 -24.80 -16.51
CA GLY A 112 -8.73 -26.20 -16.79
C GLY A 112 -7.50 -27.12 -16.78
N SER A 113 -6.32 -26.64 -16.39
CA SER A 113 -5.11 -27.45 -16.20
C SER A 113 -5.24 -28.45 -15.06
N GLY A 114 -6.17 -28.19 -14.13
CA GLY A 114 -6.50 -29.07 -13.00
C GLY A 114 -5.47 -29.07 -11.88
N TYR A 115 -4.54 -28.10 -11.85
CA TYR A 115 -3.64 -27.90 -10.70
C TYR A 115 -4.43 -27.23 -9.57
N ARG A 116 -4.29 -27.75 -8.34
CA ARG A 116 -5.04 -27.26 -7.16
C ARG A 116 -4.35 -26.12 -6.43
N ASP A 117 -3.03 -26.21 -6.32
CA ASP A 117 -2.16 -25.30 -5.59
C ASP A 117 -0.70 -25.47 -6.05
N ALA A 118 0.22 -24.71 -5.47
CA ALA A 118 1.64 -24.78 -5.77
C ALA A 118 2.26 -26.15 -5.45
N GLU A 119 1.78 -26.82 -4.40
CA GLU A 119 2.30 -28.15 -4.00
C GLU A 119 1.97 -29.20 -5.07
N ASP A 120 0.72 -29.21 -5.55
CA ASP A 120 0.23 -30.14 -6.59
C ASP A 120 0.95 -29.85 -7.94
N LEU A 121 1.13 -28.57 -8.29
CA LEU A 121 1.86 -28.15 -9.50
C LEU A 121 3.28 -28.70 -9.49
N ILE A 122 4.04 -28.44 -8.43
CA ILE A 122 5.44 -28.87 -8.30
C ILE A 122 5.53 -30.40 -8.35
N GLN A 123 4.67 -31.10 -7.62
CA GLN A 123 4.65 -32.56 -7.53
C GLN A 123 4.40 -33.22 -8.89
N ARG A 124 3.41 -32.71 -9.66
CA ARG A 124 3.08 -33.29 -10.98
C ARG A 124 4.19 -33.07 -12.00
N PHE A 125 4.77 -31.86 -12.07
CA PHE A 125 5.91 -31.59 -12.95
C PHE A 125 7.11 -32.48 -12.62
N ALA A 126 7.39 -32.69 -11.35
CA ALA A 126 8.47 -33.57 -10.91
C ALA A 126 8.18 -35.04 -11.29
N ASN A 127 6.97 -35.55 -11.03
CA ASN A 127 6.57 -36.92 -11.36
C ASN A 127 6.64 -37.22 -12.87
N GLU A 128 6.31 -36.21 -13.69
CA GLU A 128 6.37 -36.28 -15.14
C GLU A 128 7.79 -36.02 -15.70
N ASN A 129 8.76 -35.73 -14.84
CA ASN A 129 10.13 -35.32 -15.21
C ASN A 129 10.14 -34.15 -16.22
N ARG A 130 9.25 -33.17 -16.02
CA ARG A 130 9.09 -31.97 -16.83
C ARG A 130 9.67 -30.76 -16.15
N ILE A 131 10.20 -29.84 -16.92
CA ILE A 131 10.67 -28.53 -16.43
C ILE A 131 9.45 -27.66 -16.16
N LEU A 132 9.33 -27.15 -14.92
CA LEU A 132 8.34 -26.14 -14.56
C LEU A 132 8.89 -24.74 -14.86
N ARG A 133 8.29 -24.04 -15.81
CA ARG A 133 8.65 -22.66 -16.20
C ARG A 133 7.64 -21.69 -15.62
N ILE A 134 8.12 -20.74 -14.81
CA ILE A 134 7.29 -19.69 -14.16
C ILE A 134 7.74 -18.33 -14.68
N SER A 135 6.87 -17.61 -15.37
CA SER A 135 7.15 -16.26 -15.85
C SER A 135 6.68 -15.22 -14.84
N THR A 136 7.49 -14.17 -14.57
CA THR A 136 7.19 -13.17 -13.53
C THR A 136 8.07 -11.92 -13.65
N GLU A 137 7.60 -10.79 -13.13
CA GLU A 137 8.44 -9.62 -12.81
C GLU A 137 9.09 -9.75 -11.40
N TYR A 138 8.59 -10.65 -10.54
CA TYR A 138 8.97 -10.84 -9.13
C TYR A 138 9.87 -12.05 -8.96
N LEU A 139 11.11 -11.96 -9.43
CA LEU A 139 12.05 -13.09 -9.48
C LEU A 139 12.38 -13.67 -8.11
N ASN A 140 12.78 -12.79 -7.18
CA ASN A 140 13.23 -13.20 -5.85
C ASN A 140 12.06 -13.72 -4.99
N THR A 141 10.95 -13.02 -5.05
CA THR A 141 9.72 -13.40 -4.34
C THR A 141 9.20 -14.74 -4.86
N SER A 142 9.17 -14.93 -6.18
CA SER A 142 8.75 -16.18 -6.81
C SER A 142 9.69 -17.34 -6.45
N ALA A 143 11.01 -17.12 -6.53
CA ALA A 143 11.97 -18.14 -6.18
C ALA A 143 11.87 -18.55 -4.70
N ARG A 144 11.75 -17.58 -3.79
CA ARG A 144 11.54 -17.83 -2.35
C ARG A 144 10.22 -18.56 -2.08
N TYR A 145 9.15 -18.14 -2.73
CA TYR A 145 7.83 -18.75 -2.57
C TYR A 145 7.84 -20.22 -2.99
N ILE A 146 8.35 -20.53 -4.20
CA ILE A 146 8.39 -21.89 -4.74
C ILE A 146 9.34 -22.78 -3.94
N SER A 147 10.57 -22.33 -3.65
CA SER A 147 11.53 -23.11 -2.85
C SER A 147 11.10 -23.31 -1.38
N GLY A 148 10.21 -22.45 -0.90
CA GLY A 148 9.57 -22.55 0.40
C GLY A 148 8.50 -23.64 0.49
N ARG A 149 8.00 -24.18 -0.62
CA ARG A 149 6.96 -25.20 -0.62
C ARG A 149 7.47 -26.52 -0.11
N ARG A 150 6.59 -27.30 0.54
CA ARG A 150 6.94 -28.60 1.11
C ARG A 150 7.36 -29.57 0.02
N SER A 151 6.58 -29.71 -1.04
CA SER A 151 6.87 -30.59 -2.17
C SER A 151 8.21 -30.23 -2.83
N TYR A 152 8.52 -28.93 -2.96
CA TYR A 152 9.80 -28.51 -3.51
C TYR A 152 10.98 -29.01 -2.65
N ARG A 153 10.90 -28.81 -1.33
CA ARG A 153 11.97 -29.22 -0.40
C ARG A 153 12.15 -30.73 -0.33
N GLU A 154 11.04 -31.48 -0.38
CA GLU A 154 11.07 -32.95 -0.38
C GLU A 154 11.71 -33.52 -1.66
N ILE A 155 11.50 -32.87 -2.82
CA ILE A 155 11.98 -33.36 -4.11
C ILE A 155 13.38 -32.82 -4.45
N TYR A 156 13.61 -31.54 -4.24
CA TYR A 156 14.82 -30.84 -4.71
C TYR A 156 15.74 -30.35 -3.58
N GLY A 157 15.37 -30.59 -2.32
CA GLY A 157 16.15 -30.18 -1.16
C GLY A 157 16.31 -28.68 -1.04
N SER A 158 17.53 -28.21 -0.84
CA SER A 158 17.90 -26.80 -0.71
C SER A 158 18.33 -26.15 -2.03
N SER A 159 18.31 -26.88 -3.14
CA SER A 159 18.65 -26.33 -4.47
C SER A 159 17.75 -25.17 -4.84
N SER A 160 18.30 -24.00 -5.16
CA SER A 160 17.51 -22.83 -5.56
C SER A 160 16.96 -22.99 -6.98
N PRO A 161 15.75 -22.53 -7.28
CA PRO A 161 15.22 -22.46 -8.65
C PRO A 161 16.19 -21.72 -9.59
N LEU A 162 16.27 -22.12 -10.84
CA LEU A 162 17.06 -21.44 -11.85
C LEU A 162 16.36 -20.15 -12.27
N ILE A 163 16.93 -19.01 -11.92
CA ILE A 163 16.48 -17.70 -12.36
C ILE A 163 17.09 -17.39 -13.72
N ILE A 164 16.25 -16.94 -14.66
CA ILE A 164 16.63 -16.63 -16.05
C ILE A 164 16.26 -15.19 -16.39
N THR A 165 17.25 -14.41 -16.79
CA THR A 165 17.08 -13.04 -17.30
C THR A 165 17.85 -12.86 -18.61
N PRO A 166 17.61 -11.81 -19.39
CA PRO A 166 18.39 -11.52 -20.59
C PRO A 166 19.89 -11.32 -20.35
N TRP A 167 20.28 -10.91 -19.14
CA TRP A 167 21.67 -10.60 -18.79
C TRP A 167 22.36 -11.66 -17.92
N GLY A 168 21.64 -12.71 -17.51
CA GLY A 168 22.27 -13.77 -16.71
C GLY A 168 21.32 -14.87 -16.26
N ARG A 169 21.96 -15.93 -15.74
CA ARG A 169 21.27 -17.08 -15.15
C ARG A 169 21.98 -17.46 -13.85
N TRP A 170 21.20 -17.74 -12.80
CA TRP A 170 21.72 -18.19 -11.51
C TRP A 170 20.69 -19.09 -10.82
N GLY A 171 21.16 -19.93 -9.91
CA GLY A 171 20.39 -21.00 -9.28
C GLY A 171 20.80 -22.38 -9.82
N GLU A 172 20.52 -23.41 -9.06
CA GLU A 172 21.05 -24.76 -9.28
C GLU A 172 20.02 -25.70 -9.91
N ASN A 173 18.74 -25.52 -9.54
CA ASN A 173 17.67 -26.42 -9.95
C ASN A 173 17.15 -26.07 -11.35
N LYS A 174 17.61 -26.78 -12.35
CA LYS A 174 17.19 -26.62 -13.74
C LYS A 174 15.77 -27.13 -14.02
N MET A 175 15.21 -27.94 -13.12
CA MET A 175 13.84 -28.48 -13.27
C MET A 175 12.76 -27.48 -12.90
N VAL A 176 13.11 -26.42 -12.15
CA VAL A 176 12.21 -25.31 -11.83
C VAL A 176 12.88 -24.01 -12.24
N GLN A 177 12.27 -23.32 -13.19
CA GLN A 177 12.82 -22.11 -13.80
C GLN A 177 11.91 -20.92 -13.52
N VAL A 178 12.50 -19.83 -13.03
CA VAL A 178 11.81 -18.53 -12.83
C VAL A 178 12.36 -17.56 -13.87
N ILE A 179 11.51 -17.13 -14.79
CA ILE A 179 11.91 -16.41 -16.00
C ILE A 179 11.38 -14.97 -15.90
N LEU A 180 12.29 -13.99 -16.06
CA LEU A 180 11.92 -12.58 -16.04
C LEU A 180 10.97 -12.24 -17.20
N SER A 181 9.85 -11.63 -16.87
CA SER A 181 8.93 -10.97 -17.80
C SER A 181 9.05 -9.46 -17.68
N PHE A 182 8.90 -8.74 -18.79
CA PHE A 182 8.85 -7.27 -18.84
C PHE A 182 7.42 -6.75 -19.09
N GLY A 183 6.45 -7.33 -18.43
CA GLY A 183 5.02 -7.09 -18.66
C GLY A 183 4.40 -8.11 -19.59
N ALA A 184 3.06 -8.02 -19.73
CA ALA A 184 2.26 -9.01 -20.46
C ALA A 184 2.55 -10.45 -20.01
N THR A 185 2.74 -10.63 -18.69
CA THR A 185 3.09 -11.92 -18.09
C THR A 185 1.99 -12.95 -18.31
N GLU A 186 0.74 -12.50 -18.28
CA GLU A 186 -0.46 -13.30 -18.51
C GLU A 186 -0.59 -13.87 -19.92
N ALA A 187 0.17 -13.34 -20.88
CA ALA A 187 0.17 -13.84 -22.27
C ALA A 187 1.24 -14.91 -22.53
N LYS A 188 2.03 -15.31 -21.53
CA LYS A 188 3.14 -16.27 -21.70
C LYS A 188 2.71 -17.74 -21.71
N PRO A 189 1.78 -18.17 -20.85
CA PRO A 189 1.30 -19.55 -20.91
C PRO A 189 0.38 -19.80 -22.12
N PRO A 190 0.40 -20.99 -22.70
CA PRO A 190 1.23 -22.15 -22.31
C PRO A 190 2.57 -22.25 -23.05
N GLU A 191 2.89 -21.36 -23.99
CA GLU A 191 4.01 -21.53 -24.91
C GLU A 191 5.36 -21.26 -24.23
N GLU A 192 5.53 -20.09 -23.60
CA GLU A 192 6.78 -19.67 -23.00
C GLU A 192 6.88 -20.05 -21.52
N ALA A 193 5.72 -20.24 -20.85
CA ALA A 193 5.67 -20.60 -19.43
C ALA A 193 4.53 -21.58 -19.14
N ASP A 194 4.69 -22.38 -18.11
CA ASP A 194 3.65 -23.32 -17.64
C ASP A 194 2.77 -22.67 -16.55
N ALA A 195 3.30 -21.67 -15.88
CA ALA A 195 2.63 -20.86 -14.86
C ALA A 195 3.19 -19.44 -14.84
N ILE A 196 2.46 -18.55 -14.20
CA ILE A 196 2.93 -17.18 -13.90
C ILE A 196 2.81 -16.87 -12.43
N ILE A 197 3.65 -15.95 -11.96
CA ILE A 197 3.44 -15.25 -10.70
C ILE A 197 3.34 -13.76 -11.03
N ASP A 198 2.14 -13.19 -10.85
CA ASP A 198 1.87 -11.80 -11.22
C ASP A 198 0.83 -11.17 -10.31
N VAL A 199 0.75 -9.84 -10.37
CA VAL A 199 -0.19 -9.03 -9.60
C VAL A 199 -1.60 -9.16 -10.15
N SER A 200 -2.55 -9.36 -9.26
CA SER A 200 -3.98 -9.38 -9.57
C SER A 200 -4.77 -8.54 -8.57
N GLU A 201 -5.57 -7.61 -9.04
CA GLU A 201 -6.51 -6.84 -8.21
C GLU A 201 -7.86 -7.59 -8.08
N THR A 202 -8.46 -7.96 -9.21
CA THR A 202 -9.81 -8.55 -9.28
C THR A 202 -9.85 -9.92 -9.94
N GLY A 203 -8.75 -10.39 -10.51
CA GLY A 203 -8.69 -11.63 -11.29
C GLY A 203 -9.14 -11.50 -12.75
N THR A 204 -9.78 -10.40 -13.14
CA THR A 204 -10.39 -10.22 -14.47
C THR A 204 -9.37 -10.34 -15.61
N THR A 205 -8.17 -9.81 -15.45
CA THR A 205 -7.10 -9.88 -16.46
C THR A 205 -6.64 -11.32 -16.66
N LEU A 206 -6.49 -12.09 -15.60
CA LEU A 206 -6.13 -13.50 -15.66
C LEU A 206 -7.21 -14.30 -16.40
N GLU A 207 -8.48 -14.14 -16.02
CA GLU A 207 -9.59 -14.82 -16.68
C GLU A 207 -9.71 -14.49 -18.15
N SER A 208 -9.51 -13.22 -18.52
CA SER A 208 -9.55 -12.77 -19.93
C SER A 208 -8.44 -13.39 -20.78
N ASN A 209 -7.32 -13.79 -20.17
CA ASN A 209 -6.21 -14.48 -20.83
C ASN A 209 -6.25 -16.01 -20.63
N GLY A 210 -7.39 -16.55 -20.16
CA GLY A 210 -7.57 -17.99 -20.02
C GLY A 210 -6.75 -18.60 -18.87
N LEU A 211 -6.41 -17.80 -17.86
CA LEU A 211 -5.70 -18.26 -16.68
C LEU A 211 -6.62 -18.33 -15.45
N GLU A 212 -6.22 -19.15 -14.49
CA GLU A 212 -6.84 -19.25 -13.17
C GLU A 212 -5.77 -19.17 -12.07
N ALA A 213 -6.04 -18.38 -11.03
CA ALA A 213 -5.18 -18.34 -9.86
C ALA A 213 -5.39 -19.61 -9.02
N ILE A 214 -4.31 -20.30 -8.75
CA ILE A 214 -4.31 -21.54 -7.95
C ILE A 214 -3.74 -21.33 -6.54
N ASP A 215 -3.01 -20.23 -6.33
CA ASP A 215 -2.49 -19.90 -5.00
C ASP A 215 -2.23 -18.41 -4.85
N VAL A 216 -2.20 -17.92 -3.60
CA VAL A 216 -1.82 -16.55 -3.26
C VAL A 216 -0.41 -16.55 -2.69
N VAL A 217 0.51 -15.87 -3.36
CA VAL A 217 1.92 -15.77 -2.97
C VAL A 217 2.09 -14.76 -1.83
N LEU A 218 1.51 -13.57 -1.98
CA LEU A 218 1.46 -12.53 -0.96
C LEU A 218 0.34 -11.51 -1.24
N GLU A 219 -0.06 -10.77 -0.22
CA GLU A 219 -0.91 -9.59 -0.35
C GLU A 219 -0.06 -8.34 -0.19
N SER A 220 -0.31 -7.33 -1.02
CA SER A 220 0.43 -6.07 -1.03
C SER A 220 -0.49 -4.87 -1.08
N GLN A 221 0.03 -3.72 -0.69
CA GLN A 221 -0.60 -2.41 -0.79
C GLN A 221 0.46 -1.32 -0.87
N ALA A 222 0.04 -0.10 -1.17
CA ALA A 222 0.94 1.04 -1.12
C ALA A 222 1.43 1.30 0.31
N VAL A 223 2.74 1.50 0.45
CA VAL A 223 3.42 1.80 1.71
C VAL A 223 4.27 3.07 1.58
N LEU A 224 4.40 3.81 2.68
CA LEU A 224 5.39 4.89 2.82
C LEU A 224 6.64 4.31 3.46
N ILE A 225 7.76 4.36 2.74
CA ILE A 225 9.08 3.93 3.18
C ILE A 225 10.01 5.12 3.37
N ALA A 226 11.03 4.97 4.22
CA ALA A 226 11.99 6.03 4.49
C ALA A 226 13.43 5.53 4.43
N ASN A 227 14.35 6.43 4.05
CA ASN A 227 15.78 6.20 4.20
C ASN A 227 16.17 6.31 5.69
N PRO A 228 16.88 5.32 6.27
CA PRO A 228 17.26 5.34 7.68
C PRO A 228 18.14 6.53 8.08
N SER A 229 18.97 7.04 7.15
CA SER A 229 19.83 8.20 7.42
C SER A 229 19.02 9.50 7.46
N SER A 230 17.97 9.63 6.63
CA SER A 230 17.07 10.78 6.65
C SER A 230 16.27 10.85 7.95
N LEU A 231 15.97 9.71 8.59
CA LEU A 231 15.31 9.67 9.89
C LEU A 231 16.25 10.05 11.06
N LYS A 232 17.57 10.08 10.83
CA LYS A 232 18.56 10.53 11.82
C LYS A 232 18.89 12.02 11.70
N ASP A 233 18.57 12.66 10.59
CA ASP A 233 18.68 14.10 10.39
C ASP A 233 17.46 14.76 11.05
N SER A 234 17.69 15.60 12.06
CA SER A 234 16.62 16.16 12.89
C SER A 234 15.59 16.97 12.09
N ALA A 235 16.03 17.79 11.13
CA ALA A 235 15.12 18.62 10.35
C ALA A 235 14.28 17.77 9.38
N LYS A 236 14.90 16.76 8.75
CA LYS A 236 14.20 15.81 7.87
C LYS A 236 13.25 14.93 8.66
N ALA A 237 13.68 14.41 9.80
CA ALA A 237 12.88 13.56 10.67
C ALA A 237 11.62 14.27 11.17
N GLU A 238 11.73 15.54 11.57
CA GLU A 238 10.59 16.38 11.94
C GLU A 238 9.60 16.54 10.77
N LYS A 239 10.09 16.93 9.59
CA LYS A 239 9.23 17.07 8.40
C LYS A 239 8.60 15.75 7.97
N ILE A 240 9.33 14.64 8.05
CA ILE A 240 8.80 13.31 7.75
C ILE A 240 7.73 12.93 8.77
N SER A 241 7.91 13.26 10.05
CA SER A 241 6.91 13.04 11.10
C SER A 241 5.60 13.79 10.81
N ASP A 242 5.68 15.05 10.36
CA ASP A 242 4.51 15.84 9.95
C ASP A 242 3.76 15.18 8.80
N ILE A 243 4.49 14.71 7.76
CA ILE A 243 3.90 13.98 6.63
C ILE A 243 3.21 12.70 7.11
N VAL A 244 3.87 11.93 7.98
CA VAL A 244 3.33 10.71 8.59
C VAL A 244 2.06 11.01 9.39
N ALA A 245 2.04 12.08 10.17
CA ALA A 245 0.88 12.49 10.95
C ALA A 245 -0.33 12.82 10.04
N ILE A 246 -0.10 13.59 8.98
CA ILE A 246 -1.13 13.93 7.99
C ILE A 246 -1.64 12.66 7.29
N PHE A 247 -0.75 11.77 6.84
CA PHE A 247 -1.13 10.54 6.14
C PHE A 247 -1.91 9.58 7.04
N ARG A 248 -1.50 9.46 8.32
CA ARG A 248 -2.26 8.70 9.32
C ARG A 248 -3.64 9.29 9.52
N GLY A 249 -3.74 10.63 9.54
CA GLY A 249 -5.03 11.33 9.62
C GLY A 249 -5.97 11.00 8.45
N VAL A 250 -5.45 10.80 7.23
CA VAL A 250 -6.25 10.32 6.08
C VAL A 250 -6.72 8.88 6.29
N ILE A 251 -5.84 8.01 6.79
CA ILE A 251 -6.15 6.60 7.03
C ILE A 251 -7.23 6.48 8.11
N ASP A 252 -7.05 7.18 9.22
CA ASP A 252 -7.98 7.16 10.36
C ASP A 252 -9.36 7.73 10.00
N ALA A 253 -9.39 8.77 9.16
CA ALA A 253 -10.63 9.37 8.72
C ALA A 253 -11.54 8.41 7.93
N ARG A 254 -10.98 7.40 7.24
CA ARG A 254 -11.77 6.44 6.44
C ARG A 254 -12.73 5.59 7.25
N THR A 255 -12.39 5.33 8.50
CA THR A 255 -13.18 4.49 9.41
C THR A 255 -14.02 5.29 10.40
N ARG A 256 -14.01 6.62 10.30
CA ARG A 256 -14.65 7.52 11.26
C ARG A 256 -15.68 8.43 10.64
N TYR A 257 -16.61 8.88 11.50
CA TYR A 257 -17.57 9.92 11.23
C TYR A 257 -17.42 11.05 12.26
N HIS A 258 -17.60 12.28 11.80
CA HIS A 258 -17.86 13.43 12.67
C HIS A 258 -19.37 13.59 12.75
N ILE A 259 -19.93 13.51 13.96
CA ILE A 259 -21.37 13.55 14.20
C ILE A 259 -21.76 14.74 15.04
N PHE A 260 -22.92 15.30 14.69
CA PHE A 260 -23.61 16.34 15.45
C PHE A 260 -24.95 15.79 15.91
N ILE A 261 -25.23 15.90 17.21
CA ILE A 261 -26.44 15.35 17.84
C ILE A 261 -27.11 16.46 18.61
N ASN A 262 -28.40 16.73 18.34
CA ASN A 262 -29.20 17.58 19.20
C ASN A 262 -29.95 16.72 20.20
N VAL A 263 -29.80 17.03 21.48
CA VAL A 263 -30.38 16.26 22.57
C VAL A 263 -30.97 17.21 23.64
N ARG A 264 -32.07 16.78 24.30
CA ARG A 264 -32.56 17.49 25.47
C ARG A 264 -31.55 17.42 26.61
N ARG A 265 -31.41 18.53 27.34
CA ARG A 265 -30.53 18.63 28.48
C ARG A 265 -30.80 17.55 29.54
N SER A 266 -32.07 17.14 29.71
CA SER A 266 -32.48 16.05 30.59
C SER A 266 -31.93 14.67 30.19
N ASN A 267 -31.63 14.45 28.90
CA ASN A 267 -31.13 13.18 28.38
C ASN A 267 -29.60 13.18 28.20
N LEU A 268 -28.95 14.33 28.45
CA LEU A 268 -27.51 14.51 28.17
C LEU A 268 -26.63 13.49 28.93
N GLU A 269 -26.85 13.33 30.24
CA GLU A 269 -26.04 12.44 31.07
C GLU A 269 -26.16 10.96 30.62
N GLU A 270 -27.39 10.53 30.26
CA GLU A 270 -27.61 9.17 29.76
C GLU A 270 -26.88 8.96 28.45
N LEU A 271 -26.93 9.94 27.53
CA LEU A 271 -26.27 9.84 26.23
C LEU A 271 -24.73 9.86 26.37
N LEU A 272 -24.17 10.70 27.24
CA LEU A 272 -22.73 10.79 27.46
C LEU A 272 -22.10 9.49 28.00
N LYS A 273 -22.86 8.66 28.74
CA LYS A 273 -22.38 7.38 29.27
C LYS A 273 -22.10 6.33 28.17
N ILE A 274 -22.74 6.48 27.01
CA ILE A 274 -22.68 5.50 25.93
C ILE A 274 -22.03 6.06 24.67
N LEU A 275 -21.88 7.39 24.57
CA LEU A 275 -21.34 8.05 23.41
C LEU A 275 -19.81 7.90 23.40
N PRO A 276 -19.22 7.16 22.47
CA PRO A 276 -17.78 7.15 22.32
C PRO A 276 -17.30 8.51 21.81
N ALA A 277 -16.09 8.88 22.22
CA ALA A 277 -15.44 10.10 21.76
C ALA A 277 -13.93 9.89 21.71
N LEU A 278 -13.21 10.66 20.89
CA LEU A 278 -11.73 10.62 20.86
C LEU A 278 -11.13 10.87 22.26
N LYS A 279 -11.70 11.83 22.99
CA LYS A 279 -11.34 12.13 24.40
C LYS A 279 -12.59 12.48 25.20
N SER A 280 -13.26 13.55 24.79
CA SER A 280 -14.54 14.00 25.33
C SER A 280 -15.32 14.70 24.23
N PRO A 281 -16.66 14.55 24.18
CA PRO A 281 -17.46 15.25 23.20
C PRO A 281 -17.52 16.74 23.51
N THR A 282 -17.61 17.57 22.49
CA THR A 282 -17.91 19.00 22.65
C THR A 282 -19.42 19.19 22.88
N ILE A 283 -19.79 19.92 23.90
CA ILE A 283 -21.18 20.24 24.22
C ILE A 283 -21.38 21.74 24.07
N SER A 284 -22.37 22.13 23.24
CA SER A 284 -22.73 23.53 22.99
C SER A 284 -24.21 23.79 23.29
N PRO A 285 -24.55 24.89 23.97
CA PRO A 285 -25.96 25.28 24.17
C PRO A 285 -26.59 25.63 22.84
N LEU A 286 -27.88 25.33 22.68
CA LEU A 286 -28.69 25.79 21.57
C LEU A 286 -29.50 27.08 21.96
N ALA A 287 -30.13 27.70 20.98
CA ALA A 287 -30.99 28.88 21.24
C ALA A 287 -32.11 28.58 22.22
N ASP A 288 -32.65 27.38 22.21
CA ASP A 288 -33.54 26.88 23.26
C ASP A 288 -32.69 26.28 24.38
N PRO A 289 -32.76 26.84 25.63
CA PRO A 289 -31.96 26.40 26.75
C PRO A 289 -32.21 24.96 27.22
N GLU A 290 -33.35 24.37 26.84
CA GLU A 290 -33.69 22.96 27.09
C GLU A 290 -32.86 21.99 26.22
N TRP A 291 -32.15 22.47 25.20
CA TRP A 291 -31.45 21.68 24.23
C TRP A 291 -29.95 21.99 24.18
N VAL A 292 -29.17 20.96 23.89
CA VAL A 292 -27.73 21.08 23.65
C VAL A 292 -27.36 20.33 22.37
N ALA A 293 -26.33 20.81 21.71
CA ALA A 293 -25.66 20.12 20.62
C ALA A 293 -24.43 19.40 21.15
N ILE A 294 -24.28 18.14 20.80
CA ILE A 294 -23.09 17.34 21.03
C ILE A 294 -22.40 17.13 19.72
N ASN A 295 -21.10 17.32 19.70
CA ASN A 295 -20.29 17.06 18.52
C ASN A 295 -19.07 16.20 18.91
N THR A 296 -18.83 15.13 18.15
CA THR A 296 -17.75 14.18 18.42
C THR A 296 -17.37 13.40 17.16
N VAL A 297 -16.20 12.75 17.22
CA VAL A 297 -15.75 11.81 16.19
C VAL A 297 -15.82 10.39 16.73
N ILE A 298 -16.50 9.51 16.00
CA ILE A 298 -16.73 8.12 16.36
C ILE A 298 -16.37 7.19 15.18
N SER A 299 -16.17 5.91 15.42
CA SER A 299 -16.03 4.95 14.32
C SER A 299 -17.38 4.70 13.62
N LYS A 300 -17.30 4.24 12.36
CA LYS A 300 -18.48 3.85 11.57
C LYS A 300 -19.26 2.73 12.24
N GLU A 301 -18.55 1.78 12.83
CA GLU A 301 -19.12 0.65 13.58
C GLU A 301 -19.85 1.10 14.86
N GLU A 302 -19.22 2.03 15.59
CA GLU A 302 -19.82 2.59 16.81
C GLU A 302 -21.14 3.31 16.52
N LEU A 303 -21.21 4.07 15.41
CA LEU A 303 -22.46 4.72 15.01
C LEU A 303 -23.59 3.72 14.85
N ILE A 304 -23.34 2.60 14.17
CA ILE A 304 -24.35 1.55 13.98
C ILE A 304 -24.80 1.00 15.33
N ARG A 305 -23.85 0.74 16.24
CA ARG A 305 -24.12 0.17 17.56
C ARG A 305 -24.97 1.09 18.44
N ILE A 306 -24.72 2.42 18.42
CA ILE A 306 -25.42 3.37 19.28
C ILE A 306 -26.72 3.91 18.65
N MET A 307 -27.00 3.64 17.37
CA MET A 307 -28.17 4.16 16.67
C MET A 307 -29.51 3.89 17.37
N PRO A 308 -29.78 2.70 17.98
CA PRO A 308 -31.04 2.48 18.71
C PRO A 308 -31.24 3.42 19.88
N VAL A 309 -30.14 3.79 20.57
CA VAL A 309 -30.20 4.73 21.70
C VAL A 309 -30.33 6.17 21.23
N LEU A 310 -29.61 6.55 20.15
CA LEU A 310 -29.76 7.87 19.53
C LEU A 310 -31.23 8.13 19.10
N ARG A 311 -31.88 7.15 18.51
CA ARG A 311 -33.31 7.26 18.14
C ARG A 311 -34.23 7.52 19.31
N ARG A 312 -33.89 7.07 20.50
CA ARG A 312 -34.70 7.25 21.72
C ARG A 312 -34.41 8.57 22.41
N LEU A 313 -33.17 9.01 22.50
CA LEU A 313 -32.74 10.12 23.31
C LEU A 313 -32.49 11.41 22.56
N ALA A 314 -32.15 11.35 21.28
CA ALA A 314 -31.81 12.50 20.45
C ALA A 314 -32.99 12.94 19.55
N GLN A 315 -32.97 14.20 19.16
CA GLN A 315 -33.95 14.76 18.21
C GLN A 315 -33.44 14.65 16.77
N GLY A 316 -32.13 14.87 16.56
CA GLY A 316 -31.56 14.90 15.24
C GLY A 316 -30.08 14.45 15.27
N LEU A 317 -29.64 13.86 14.16
CA LEU A 317 -28.29 13.43 13.92
C LEU A 317 -27.86 13.90 12.54
N VAL A 318 -26.70 14.57 12.47
CA VAL A 318 -26.01 14.89 11.21
C VAL A 318 -24.66 14.21 11.21
N VAL A 319 -24.30 13.59 10.09
CA VAL A 319 -23.06 12.80 9.94
C VAL A 319 -22.23 13.38 8.82
N TYR A 320 -20.95 13.64 9.08
CA TYR A 320 -19.96 14.04 8.09
C TYR A 320 -18.81 13.04 8.02
N GLU A 321 -18.29 12.80 6.82
CA GLU A 321 -17.04 12.12 6.62
C GLU A 321 -15.89 13.13 6.74
N PRO A 322 -15.03 13.04 7.77
CA PRO A 322 -13.90 13.93 7.90
C PRO A 322 -12.85 13.61 6.81
N LYS A 323 -12.18 14.63 6.30
CA LYS A 323 -11.02 14.42 5.40
C LYS A 323 -9.82 13.88 6.17
N LEU A 324 -9.59 14.39 7.38
CA LEU A 324 -8.49 14.07 8.27
C LEU A 324 -9.00 13.94 9.70
N VAL A 325 -8.46 12.97 10.42
CA VAL A 325 -8.63 12.83 11.88
C VAL A 325 -7.25 12.60 12.47
N ILE A 326 -6.67 13.63 13.10
CA ILE A 326 -5.30 13.57 13.61
C ILE A 326 -5.35 13.78 15.13
N PRO A 327 -5.12 12.74 15.95
CA PRO A 327 -4.93 12.89 17.38
C PRO A 327 -3.52 13.44 17.64
N LEU A 328 -3.40 14.77 17.77
CA LEU A 328 -2.09 15.44 17.89
C LEU A 328 -1.32 15.08 19.17
N GLU A 329 -1.99 14.54 20.18
CA GLU A 329 -1.34 14.10 21.44
C GLU A 329 -0.39 12.90 21.21
N ASP A 330 -0.65 12.09 20.18
CA ASP A 330 0.16 10.90 19.82
C ASP A 330 1.45 11.25 19.07
N PHE A 331 1.59 12.50 18.59
CA PHE A 331 2.69 12.96 17.76
C PHE A 331 3.64 13.94 18.47
N GLY A 332 3.42 14.24 19.71
CA GLY A 332 4.22 15.23 20.38
C GLY A 332 4.80 14.76 21.70
N ARG A 333 6.09 14.59 21.73
CA ARG A 333 7.08 14.56 22.81
C ARG A 333 7.91 13.28 22.79
N GLY A 334 8.74 13.17 21.77
CA GLY A 334 9.95 12.35 21.83
C GLY A 334 11.14 13.26 22.01
#